data_3878ab94f0d4a18753e87209863103b0
#
_entry.id   3878ab94f0d4a18753e87209863103b0
#
_cell.length_a   1.000
_cell.length_b   1.000
_cell.length_c   1.000
_cell.angle_alpha   90.00
_cell.angle_beta   90.00
_cell.angle_gamma   90.00
#
_symmetry.space_group_name_H-M   'P 1'
#
loop_
_entity.id
_entity.type
_entity.pdbx_description
1 polymer ?
#
loop_
_entity_poly.entity_id
_entity_poly.type
_entity_poly.pdbx_seq_one_letter_code
_entity_poly.pdbx_strand_id
1 'polypeptide(L)'
;MPVIGALFLFFTKDKDGDNLTAKYVSLFTSIVNFLISIYLWISFDQSTSNFQFIEEKKWIDGFINYKLGVDGISILFIILTTFITPLCIISVNNTIKIRLRDFLIAILIMESFMIGVFCALDLVVFYLFFEAGLIPMFFIIGIWGGPKRVYSAFKFFLYTLLGSVLMLVAIISIYWISGTTDVIKLYELGIDAKYQNLLWLAFFSSFAVNGPIAITLVLSRFSKS
;
A
#
# COMPACT_ATOMS: atom_id res chain seq x y z
N MET A 1 2.04 6.74 11.93
CA MET A 1 1.40 8.06 12.02
C MET A 1 0.06 8.14 11.27
N PRO A 2 -0.11 7.75 10.00
CA PRO A 2 -1.39 7.91 9.30
C PRO A 2 -2.56 7.16 9.95
N VAL A 3 -2.33 5.95 10.48
CA VAL A 3 -3.36 5.19 11.22
C VAL A 3 -3.89 5.95 12.44
N ILE A 4 -3.01 6.61 13.17
CA ILE A 4 -3.41 7.41 14.35
C ILE A 4 -4.29 8.59 13.91
N GLY A 5 -3.93 9.25 12.81
CA GLY A 5 -4.75 10.31 12.22
C GLY A 5 -6.10 9.79 11.74
N ALA A 6 -6.15 8.64 11.09
CA ALA A 6 -7.39 8.01 10.65
C ALA A 6 -8.30 7.64 11.85
N LEU A 7 -7.72 7.09 12.93
CA LEU A 7 -8.46 6.80 14.17
C LEU A 7 -8.98 8.08 14.82
N PHE A 8 -8.18 9.14 14.88
CA PHE A 8 -8.64 10.41 15.42
C PHE A 8 -9.82 10.98 14.63
N LEU A 9 -9.74 10.92 13.28
CA LEU A 9 -10.84 11.33 12.41
C LEU A 9 -12.12 10.51 12.63
N PHE A 10 -11.98 9.21 12.92
CA PHE A 10 -13.12 8.34 13.18
C PHE A 10 -13.94 8.81 14.40
N PHE A 11 -13.28 9.35 15.44
CA PHE A 11 -13.94 9.88 16.64
C PHE A 11 -14.46 11.31 16.48
N THR A 12 -14.08 12.05 15.43
CA THR A 12 -14.63 13.38 15.17
C THR A 12 -16.07 13.26 14.66
N LYS A 13 -17.00 14.05 15.22
CA LYS A 13 -18.39 14.08 14.74
C LYS A 13 -18.45 14.78 13.39
N ASP A 14 -19.07 14.10 12.44
CA ASP A 14 -19.45 14.68 11.14
C ASP A 14 -20.63 15.61 11.40
N LYS A 15 -20.37 16.90 11.58
CA LYS A 15 -21.42 17.92 11.56
C LYS A 15 -21.54 18.36 10.11
N ASP A 16 -22.72 18.16 9.54
CA ASP A 16 -23.05 18.66 8.19
C ASP A 16 -22.68 20.14 8.10
N GLY A 17 -21.60 20.43 7.37
CA GLY A 17 -21.13 21.78 7.08
C GLY A 17 -19.72 22.15 7.57
N ASP A 18 -19.10 21.45 8.51
CA ASP A 18 -17.78 21.80 9.05
C ASP A 18 -16.72 20.71 8.76
N ASN A 19 -16.48 20.47 7.47
CA ASN A 19 -15.44 19.54 7.00
C ASN A 19 -14.01 20.10 7.16
N LEU A 20 -13.86 21.33 7.64
CA LEU A 20 -12.57 22.01 7.81
C LEU A 20 -11.70 21.29 8.84
N THR A 21 -12.27 20.87 9.97
CA THR A 21 -11.54 20.16 11.02
C THR A 21 -10.96 18.84 10.52
N ALA A 22 -11.77 18.02 9.84
CA ALA A 22 -11.31 16.75 9.30
C ALA A 22 -10.17 16.94 8.29
N LYS A 23 -10.25 17.99 7.48
CA LYS A 23 -9.23 18.33 6.51
C LYS A 23 -7.94 18.80 7.16
N TYR A 24 -7.99 19.69 8.13
CA TYR A 24 -6.78 20.15 8.83
C TYR A 24 -6.10 19.02 9.58
N VAL A 25 -6.85 18.13 10.23
CA VAL A 25 -6.30 16.96 10.93
C VAL A 25 -5.62 16.02 9.93
N SER A 26 -6.27 15.68 8.82
CA SER A 26 -5.68 14.79 7.82
C SER A 26 -4.45 15.41 7.16
N LEU A 27 -4.49 16.71 6.84
CA LEU A 27 -3.35 17.43 6.27
C LEU A 27 -2.18 17.50 7.26
N PHE A 28 -2.44 17.84 8.52
CA PHE A 28 -1.43 17.86 9.55
C PHE A 28 -0.78 16.48 9.73
N THR A 29 -1.59 15.42 9.81
CA THR A 29 -1.10 14.04 9.96
C THR A 29 -0.23 13.63 8.77
N SER A 30 -0.64 13.94 7.55
CA SER A 30 0.12 13.59 6.33
C SER A 30 1.42 14.39 6.22
N ILE A 31 1.43 15.67 6.60
CA ILE A 31 2.65 16.50 6.64
C ILE A 31 3.64 15.96 7.70
N VAL A 32 3.14 15.64 8.90
CA VAL A 32 4.00 15.05 9.95
C VAL A 32 4.59 13.73 9.47
N ASN A 33 3.79 12.88 8.80
CA ASN A 33 4.28 11.62 8.25
C ASN A 33 5.35 11.84 7.16
N PHE A 34 5.18 12.84 6.32
CA PHE A 34 6.18 13.24 5.33
C PHE A 34 7.48 13.72 5.99
N LEU A 35 7.40 14.54 7.04
CA LEU A 35 8.59 14.98 7.78
C LEU A 35 9.33 13.80 8.44
N ILE A 36 8.59 12.81 8.97
CA ILE A 36 9.19 11.59 9.50
C ILE A 36 9.90 10.79 8.40
N SER A 37 9.34 10.71 7.19
CA SER A 37 10.00 10.03 6.08
C SER A 37 11.28 10.74 5.61
N ILE A 38 11.32 12.08 5.66
CA ILE A 38 12.54 12.86 5.40
C ILE A 38 13.58 12.59 6.48
N TYR A 39 13.16 12.56 7.76
CA TYR A 39 14.07 12.22 8.86
C TYR A 39 14.65 10.81 8.70
N LEU A 40 13.82 9.84 8.30
CA LEU A 40 14.27 8.48 8.00
C LEU A 40 15.33 8.48 6.89
N TRP A 41 15.14 9.28 5.84
CA TRP A 41 16.08 9.39 4.73
C TRP A 41 17.42 10.01 5.17
N ILE A 42 17.39 11.04 5.98
CA ILE A 42 18.62 11.67 6.52
C ILE A 42 19.40 10.72 7.42
N SER A 43 18.68 9.87 8.18
CA SER A 43 19.27 8.89 9.09
C SER A 43 19.72 7.60 8.40
N PHE A 44 19.44 7.45 7.09
CA PHE A 44 19.79 6.27 6.31
C PHE A 44 21.28 6.29 5.95
N ASP A 45 22.01 5.21 6.29
CA ASP A 45 23.41 5.04 5.93
C ASP A 45 23.54 4.54 4.49
N GLN A 46 24.08 5.39 3.62
CA GLN A 46 24.29 5.09 2.19
C GLN A 46 25.54 4.23 1.93
N SER A 47 26.37 3.98 2.94
CA SER A 47 27.62 3.23 2.79
C SER A 47 27.40 1.72 2.75
N THR A 48 26.23 1.23 3.21
CA THR A 48 25.90 -0.19 3.32
C THR A 48 24.79 -0.60 2.37
N SER A 49 24.90 -1.78 1.78
CA SER A 49 23.84 -2.40 0.96
C SER A 49 22.84 -3.19 1.79
N ASN A 50 22.98 -3.24 3.10
CA ASN A 50 22.12 -4.02 3.99
C ASN A 50 20.81 -3.28 4.28
N PHE A 51 19.78 -4.05 4.60
CA PHE A 51 18.52 -3.51 5.11
C PHE A 51 18.74 -2.83 6.46
N GLN A 52 18.14 -1.68 6.66
CA GLN A 52 18.26 -0.87 7.85
C GLN A 52 16.92 -0.72 8.57
N PHE A 53 16.94 -0.27 9.84
CA PHE A 53 15.76 -0.10 10.68
C PHE A 53 14.91 -1.38 10.78
N ILE A 54 15.58 -2.55 10.87
CA ILE A 54 14.89 -3.82 10.91
C ILE A 54 14.15 -3.96 12.25
N GLU A 55 12.84 -4.18 12.15
CA GLU A 55 11.99 -4.57 13.28
C GLU A 55 11.46 -5.98 13.01
N GLU A 56 11.77 -6.92 13.89
CA GLU A 56 11.33 -8.31 13.78
C GLU A 56 10.57 -8.73 15.01
N LYS A 57 9.37 -9.29 14.81
CA LYS A 57 8.53 -9.89 15.85
C LYS A 57 8.00 -11.24 15.36
N LYS A 58 8.12 -12.27 16.17
CA LYS A 58 7.47 -13.54 15.89
C LYS A 58 5.96 -13.36 15.91
N TRP A 59 5.28 -13.73 14.84
CA TRP A 59 3.85 -13.60 14.75
C TRP A 59 3.13 -14.95 14.82
N ILE A 60 3.48 -15.88 13.93
CA ILE A 60 2.92 -17.24 13.93
C ILE A 60 4.09 -18.19 14.10
N ASP A 61 4.09 -18.96 15.20
CA ASP A 61 5.20 -19.83 15.57
C ASP A 61 5.65 -20.74 14.43
N GLY A 62 6.91 -20.52 13.99
CA GLY A 62 7.59 -21.32 12.99
C GLY A 62 7.21 -21.08 11.53
N PHE A 63 6.24 -20.18 11.23
CA PHE A 63 5.75 -19.99 9.86
C PHE A 63 5.95 -18.58 9.33
N ILE A 64 5.52 -17.54 10.06
CA ILE A 64 5.55 -16.15 9.61
C ILE A 64 6.18 -15.27 10.68
N ASN A 65 7.13 -14.45 10.28
CA ASN A 65 7.69 -13.39 11.10
C ASN A 65 7.19 -12.04 10.59
N TYR A 66 6.65 -11.23 11.50
CA TYR A 66 6.42 -9.84 11.20
C TYR A 66 7.76 -9.13 11.14
N LYS A 67 8.27 -8.92 9.93
CA LYS A 67 9.58 -8.35 9.71
C LYS A 67 9.47 -7.17 8.76
N LEU A 68 9.88 -6.00 9.23
CA LEU A 68 9.94 -4.78 8.45
C LEU A 68 11.36 -4.26 8.43
N GLY A 69 11.73 -3.60 7.34
CA GLY A 69 13.00 -2.91 7.18
C GLY A 69 12.99 -2.05 5.94
N VAL A 70 14.02 -1.27 5.73
CA VAL A 70 14.12 -0.32 4.63
C VAL A 70 15.43 -0.50 3.91
N ASP A 71 15.39 -0.48 2.58
CA ASP A 71 16.56 -0.42 1.71
C ASP A 71 16.59 0.92 0.93
N GLY A 72 17.65 1.14 0.16
CA GLY A 72 17.82 2.38 -0.61
C GLY A 72 16.73 2.64 -1.65
N ILE A 73 16.06 1.59 -2.14
CA ILE A 73 14.97 1.72 -3.11
C ILE A 73 13.65 2.00 -2.38
N SER A 74 13.36 1.23 -1.32
CA SER A 74 12.14 1.38 -0.52
C SER A 74 11.98 2.78 0.04
N ILE A 75 13.09 3.40 0.51
CA ILE A 75 13.03 4.72 1.12
C ILE A 75 12.56 5.80 0.13
N LEU A 76 12.94 5.69 -1.14
CA LEU A 76 12.47 6.60 -2.18
C LEU A 76 10.97 6.48 -2.43
N PHE A 77 10.45 5.24 -2.46
CA PHE A 77 9.02 5.00 -2.59
C PHE A 77 8.22 5.43 -1.36
N ILE A 78 8.79 5.29 -0.16
CA ILE A 78 8.17 5.79 1.07
C ILE A 78 8.06 7.32 1.03
N ILE A 79 9.13 8.03 0.66
CA ILE A 79 9.13 9.49 0.52
C ILE A 79 8.12 9.93 -0.55
N LEU A 80 8.10 9.25 -1.69
CA LEU A 80 7.17 9.56 -2.77
C LEU A 80 5.72 9.41 -2.31
N THR A 81 5.39 8.30 -1.62
CA THR A 81 4.05 8.04 -1.10
C THR A 81 3.64 9.11 -0.09
N THR A 82 4.50 9.41 0.89
CA THR A 82 4.22 10.41 1.93
C THR A 82 4.18 11.84 1.38
N PHE A 83 4.86 12.13 0.27
CA PHE A 83 4.80 13.42 -0.42
C PHE A 83 3.51 13.59 -1.22
N ILE A 84 3.05 12.55 -1.92
CA ILE A 84 1.84 12.60 -2.75
C ILE A 84 0.58 12.74 -1.89
N THR A 85 0.53 12.12 -0.72
CA THR A 85 -0.66 12.13 0.13
C THR A 85 -1.13 13.53 0.54
N PRO A 86 -0.29 14.46 1.06
CA PRO A 86 -0.71 15.84 1.34
C PRO A 86 -1.22 16.56 0.09
N LEU A 87 -0.59 16.35 -1.07
CA LEU A 87 -1.04 16.95 -2.34
C LEU A 87 -2.43 16.45 -2.74
N CYS A 88 -2.70 15.16 -2.58
CA CYS A 88 -4.03 14.58 -2.79
C CYS A 88 -5.07 15.21 -1.86
N ILE A 89 -4.75 15.35 -0.56
CA ILE A 89 -5.65 15.96 0.42
C ILE A 89 -5.96 17.42 0.08
N ILE A 90 -4.97 18.20 -0.37
CA ILE A 90 -5.16 19.59 -0.81
C ILE A 90 -6.06 19.65 -2.05
N SER A 91 -5.81 18.78 -3.03
CA SER A 91 -6.56 18.74 -4.30
C SER A 91 -8.05 18.40 -4.13
N VAL A 92 -8.40 17.65 -3.10
CA VAL A 92 -9.77 17.19 -2.84
C VAL A 92 -10.71 18.32 -2.40
N ASN A 93 -10.20 19.47 -2.01
CA ASN A 93 -10.94 20.57 -1.37
C ASN A 93 -12.21 21.03 -2.09
N ASN A 94 -12.21 21.01 -3.41
CA ASN A 94 -13.34 21.50 -4.22
C ASN A 94 -14.12 20.38 -4.93
N THR A 95 -13.62 19.17 -4.91
CA THR A 95 -14.11 18.07 -5.73
C THR A 95 -15.08 17.17 -4.98
N ILE A 96 -14.82 16.91 -3.69
CA ILE A 96 -15.61 15.97 -2.88
C ILE A 96 -16.40 16.76 -1.82
N LYS A 97 -17.73 16.79 -1.98
CA LYS A 97 -18.64 17.47 -1.06
C LYS A 97 -19.39 16.51 -0.12
N ILE A 98 -19.42 15.22 -0.45
CA ILE A 98 -20.22 14.21 0.25
C ILE A 98 -19.26 13.30 1.02
N ARG A 99 -19.46 13.15 2.34
CA ARG A 99 -18.70 12.23 3.21
C ARG A 99 -17.19 12.44 3.11
N LEU A 100 -16.73 13.70 3.12
CA LEU A 100 -15.32 14.06 2.97
C LEU A 100 -14.46 13.42 4.06
N ARG A 101 -14.94 13.34 5.29
CA ARG A 101 -14.24 12.69 6.40
C ARG A 101 -13.89 11.23 6.08
N ASP A 102 -14.87 10.45 5.62
CA ASP A 102 -14.68 9.02 5.30
C ASP A 102 -13.68 8.84 4.15
N PHE A 103 -13.68 9.76 3.18
CA PHE A 103 -12.70 9.79 2.10
C PHE A 103 -11.27 10.05 2.61
N LEU A 104 -11.11 11.00 3.52
CA LEU A 104 -9.81 11.33 4.11
C LEU A 104 -9.28 10.18 4.98
N ILE A 105 -10.16 9.50 5.73
CA ILE A 105 -9.82 8.27 6.46
C ILE A 105 -9.31 7.20 5.49
N ALA A 106 -10.02 6.97 4.39
CA ALA A 106 -9.61 5.97 3.39
C ALA A 106 -8.23 6.29 2.77
N ILE A 107 -7.93 7.57 2.49
CA ILE A 107 -6.61 7.98 1.98
C ILE A 107 -5.51 7.72 3.02
N LEU A 108 -5.70 8.08 4.28
CA LEU A 108 -4.69 7.86 5.32
C LEU A 108 -4.44 6.37 5.60
N ILE A 109 -5.49 5.55 5.55
CA ILE A 109 -5.36 4.09 5.68
C ILE A 109 -4.61 3.52 4.47
N MET A 110 -4.94 3.97 3.26
CA MET A 110 -4.25 3.55 2.04
C MET A 110 -2.75 3.92 2.09
N GLU A 111 -2.40 5.13 2.53
CA GLU A 111 -1.02 5.55 2.75
C GLU A 111 -0.29 4.59 3.70
N SER A 112 -0.93 4.20 4.80
CA SER A 112 -0.33 3.28 5.78
C SER A 112 -0.04 1.91 5.18
N PHE A 113 -0.95 1.36 4.40
CA PHE A 113 -0.75 0.07 3.74
C PHE A 113 0.35 0.15 2.67
N MET A 114 0.41 1.22 1.89
CA MET A 114 1.47 1.43 0.90
C MET A 114 2.86 1.51 1.54
N ILE A 115 3.00 2.23 2.66
CA ILE A 115 4.25 2.25 3.42
C ILE A 115 4.58 0.84 3.93
N GLY A 116 3.59 0.10 4.44
CA GLY A 116 3.76 -1.29 4.88
C GLY A 116 4.28 -2.21 3.78
N VAL A 117 3.77 -2.07 2.56
CA VAL A 117 4.24 -2.81 1.37
C VAL A 117 5.72 -2.56 1.11
N PHE A 118 6.17 -1.29 1.17
CA PHE A 118 7.56 -0.93 0.88
C PHE A 118 8.54 -1.29 2.01
N CYS A 119 8.03 -1.47 3.23
CA CYS A 119 8.86 -1.87 4.38
C CYS A 119 8.89 -3.38 4.62
N ALA A 120 8.04 -4.16 3.96
CA ALA A 120 7.89 -5.59 4.24
C ALA A 120 9.12 -6.40 3.82
N LEU A 121 9.73 -7.13 4.76
CA LEU A 121 10.85 -8.06 4.57
C LEU A 121 10.42 -9.54 4.66
N ASP A 122 9.13 -9.81 4.77
CA ASP A 122 8.52 -11.14 4.70
C ASP A 122 7.48 -11.15 3.58
N LEU A 123 7.49 -12.17 2.73
CA LEU A 123 6.61 -12.25 1.56
C LEU A 123 5.13 -12.32 1.94
N VAL A 124 4.79 -12.93 3.08
CA VAL A 124 3.39 -13.00 3.54
C VAL A 124 2.96 -11.65 4.10
N VAL A 125 3.82 -10.97 4.85
CA VAL A 125 3.56 -9.61 5.35
C VAL A 125 3.40 -8.63 4.18
N PHE A 126 4.26 -8.74 3.16
CA PHE A 126 4.13 -7.98 1.90
C PHE A 126 2.75 -8.20 1.26
N TYR A 127 2.35 -9.47 1.09
CA TYR A 127 1.07 -9.83 0.50
C TYR A 127 -0.12 -9.26 1.28
N LEU A 128 -0.07 -9.36 2.61
CA LEU A 128 -1.14 -8.84 3.48
C LEU A 128 -1.31 -7.32 3.34
N PHE A 129 -0.23 -6.55 3.35
CA PHE A 129 -0.31 -5.10 3.16
C PHE A 129 -0.78 -4.73 1.75
N PHE A 130 -0.31 -5.47 0.74
CA PHE A 130 -0.71 -5.29 -0.65
C PHE A 130 -2.22 -5.51 -0.84
N GLU A 131 -2.74 -6.61 -0.33
CA GLU A 131 -4.16 -6.95 -0.41
C GLU A 131 -5.03 -6.00 0.42
N ALA A 132 -4.58 -5.64 1.62
CA ALA A 132 -5.28 -4.70 2.49
C ALA A 132 -5.44 -3.32 1.85
N GLY A 133 -4.47 -2.88 1.03
CA GLY A 133 -4.54 -1.62 0.28
C GLY A 133 -5.67 -1.57 -0.75
N LEU A 134 -6.16 -2.71 -1.23
CA LEU A 134 -7.28 -2.77 -2.16
C LEU A 134 -8.62 -2.38 -1.51
N ILE A 135 -8.77 -2.59 -0.20
CA ILE A 135 -10.01 -2.30 0.53
C ILE A 135 -10.35 -0.80 0.51
N PRO A 136 -9.47 0.12 0.95
CA PRO A 136 -9.74 1.55 0.86
C PRO A 136 -9.95 2.01 -0.59
N MET A 137 -9.19 1.45 -1.55
CA MET A 137 -9.33 1.80 -2.97
C MET A 137 -10.69 1.39 -3.52
N PHE A 138 -11.21 0.21 -3.15
CA PHE A 138 -12.55 -0.24 -3.49
C PHE A 138 -13.62 0.74 -2.99
N PHE A 139 -13.51 1.20 -1.74
CA PHE A 139 -14.44 2.19 -1.18
C PHE A 139 -14.32 3.54 -1.87
N ILE A 140 -13.11 4.02 -2.16
CA ILE A 140 -12.89 5.29 -2.86
C ILE A 140 -13.58 5.25 -4.23
N ILE A 141 -13.40 4.20 -5.01
CA ILE A 141 -14.03 4.05 -6.33
C ILE A 141 -15.54 3.88 -6.19
N GLY A 142 -16.02 3.06 -5.25
CA GLY A 142 -17.44 2.69 -5.12
C GLY A 142 -18.33 3.81 -4.58
N ILE A 143 -17.79 4.69 -3.72
CA ILE A 143 -18.56 5.76 -3.09
C ILE A 143 -18.44 7.08 -3.89
N TRP A 144 -17.21 7.48 -4.25
CA TRP A 144 -16.92 8.79 -4.86
C TRP A 144 -16.63 8.73 -6.36
N GLY A 145 -16.74 7.55 -6.98
CA GLY A 145 -16.57 7.36 -8.42
C GLY A 145 -17.69 8.00 -9.27
N GLY A 146 -17.61 7.80 -10.60
CA GLY A 146 -18.56 8.31 -11.57
C GLY A 146 -19.93 7.56 -11.60
N PRO A 147 -20.77 7.76 -12.63
CA PRO A 147 -22.13 7.18 -12.71
C PRO A 147 -22.18 5.64 -12.57
N LYS A 148 -21.17 4.93 -13.07
CA LYS A 148 -21.08 3.46 -12.98
C LYS A 148 -20.10 2.99 -11.89
N ARG A 149 -19.94 3.78 -10.81
CA ARG A 149 -18.96 3.57 -9.75
C ARG A 149 -18.97 2.18 -9.10
N VAL A 150 -20.16 1.67 -8.80
CA VAL A 150 -20.31 0.35 -8.15
C VAL A 150 -19.81 -0.76 -9.07
N TYR A 151 -20.24 -0.77 -10.32
CA TYR A 151 -19.76 -1.74 -11.31
C TYR A 151 -18.25 -1.65 -11.52
N SER A 152 -17.71 -0.44 -11.59
CA SER A 152 -16.28 -0.21 -11.76
C SER A 152 -15.47 -0.67 -10.54
N ALA A 153 -15.99 -0.46 -9.32
CA ALA A 153 -15.35 -0.90 -8.08
C ALA A 153 -15.28 -2.43 -8.00
N PHE A 154 -16.39 -3.12 -8.30
CA PHE A 154 -16.40 -4.59 -8.34
C PHE A 154 -15.49 -5.15 -9.43
N LYS A 155 -15.52 -4.56 -10.62
CA LYS A 155 -14.65 -4.99 -11.71
C LYS A 155 -13.17 -4.81 -11.35
N PHE A 156 -12.80 -3.68 -10.76
CA PHE A 156 -11.47 -3.42 -10.26
C PHE A 156 -11.06 -4.46 -9.22
N PHE A 157 -11.89 -4.65 -8.18
CA PHE A 157 -11.61 -5.56 -7.08
C PHE A 157 -11.44 -7.01 -7.55
N LEU A 158 -12.36 -7.53 -8.37
CA LEU A 158 -12.27 -8.91 -8.87
C LEU A 158 -11.04 -9.15 -9.74
N TYR A 159 -10.67 -8.17 -10.55
CA TYR A 159 -9.49 -8.29 -11.41
C TYR A 159 -8.18 -8.29 -10.59
N THR A 160 -8.08 -7.36 -9.65
CA THR A 160 -6.89 -7.27 -8.78
C THR A 160 -6.78 -8.49 -7.88
N LEU A 161 -7.90 -8.98 -7.34
CA LEU A 161 -7.94 -10.21 -6.55
C LEU A 161 -7.47 -11.43 -7.35
N LEU A 162 -7.85 -11.54 -8.62
CA LEU A 162 -7.41 -12.64 -9.48
C LEU A 162 -5.89 -12.60 -9.72
N GLY A 163 -5.33 -11.40 -9.90
CA GLY A 163 -3.89 -11.21 -10.00
C GLY A 163 -3.16 -11.55 -8.68
N SER A 164 -3.71 -11.12 -7.54
CA SER A 164 -3.08 -11.36 -6.24
C SER A 164 -3.12 -12.83 -5.82
N VAL A 165 -4.12 -13.60 -6.24
CA VAL A 165 -4.16 -15.05 -6.01
C VAL A 165 -2.98 -15.77 -6.69
N LEU A 166 -2.58 -15.35 -7.90
CA LEU A 166 -1.39 -15.90 -8.55
C LEU A 166 -0.12 -15.64 -7.75
N MET A 167 0.00 -14.43 -7.17
CA MET A 167 1.12 -14.08 -6.30
C MET A 167 1.10 -14.91 -5.01
N LEU A 168 -0.07 -15.14 -4.41
CA LEU A 168 -0.20 -15.98 -3.23
C LEU A 168 0.26 -17.42 -3.50
N VAL A 169 -0.14 -17.99 -4.64
CA VAL A 169 0.30 -19.33 -5.05
C VAL A 169 1.82 -19.37 -5.20
N ALA A 170 2.44 -18.32 -5.76
CA ALA A 170 3.89 -18.22 -5.86
C ALA A 170 4.57 -18.15 -4.48
N ILE A 171 4.03 -17.38 -3.54
CA ILE A 171 4.55 -17.27 -2.16
C ILE A 171 4.48 -18.61 -1.43
N ILE A 172 3.35 -19.32 -1.54
CA ILE A 172 3.18 -20.66 -0.96
C ILE A 172 4.18 -21.64 -1.58
N SER A 173 4.39 -21.58 -2.89
CA SER A 173 5.36 -22.43 -3.60
C SER A 173 6.80 -22.15 -3.14
N ILE A 174 7.17 -20.87 -2.94
CA ILE A 174 8.47 -20.49 -2.41
C ILE A 174 8.65 -21.08 -1.00
N TYR A 175 7.66 -20.90 -0.14
CA TYR A 175 7.72 -21.46 1.21
C TYR A 175 7.90 -22.98 1.19
N TRP A 176 7.19 -23.69 0.32
CA TRP A 176 7.30 -25.15 0.21
C TRP A 176 8.69 -25.61 -0.23
N ILE A 177 9.37 -24.84 -1.10
CA ILE A 177 10.69 -25.17 -1.63
C ILE A 177 11.79 -24.78 -0.65
N SER A 178 11.70 -23.58 -0.04
CA SER A 178 12.76 -22.97 0.78
C SER A 178 12.58 -23.12 2.28
N GLY A 179 11.36 -23.44 2.75
CA GLY A 179 11.00 -23.52 4.17
C GLY A 179 10.91 -22.16 4.88
N THR A 180 11.01 -21.04 4.14
CA THR A 180 10.97 -19.69 4.71
C THR A 180 10.28 -18.69 3.78
N THR A 181 9.68 -17.64 4.37
CA THR A 181 9.12 -16.48 3.65
C THR A 181 9.94 -15.21 3.85
N ASP A 182 10.99 -15.27 4.67
CA ASP A 182 11.90 -14.16 4.94
C ASP A 182 12.73 -13.83 3.70
N VAL A 183 12.60 -12.62 3.18
CA VAL A 183 13.26 -12.16 1.94
C VAL A 183 14.79 -12.21 2.07
N ILE A 184 15.35 -11.88 3.25
CA ILE A 184 16.79 -11.89 3.47
C ILE A 184 17.33 -13.32 3.40
N LYS A 185 16.65 -14.25 4.07
CA LYS A 185 17.05 -15.68 4.04
C LYS A 185 16.89 -16.28 2.65
N LEU A 186 15.83 -15.90 1.92
CA LEU A 186 15.61 -16.36 0.54
C LEU A 186 16.73 -15.88 -0.40
N TYR A 187 17.23 -14.67 -0.17
CA TYR A 187 18.36 -14.14 -0.95
C TYR A 187 19.66 -14.91 -0.69
N GLU A 188 19.90 -15.31 0.56
CA GLU A 188 21.08 -16.11 0.94
C GLU A 188 21.01 -17.56 0.46
N LEU A 189 19.84 -18.20 0.57
CA LEU A 189 19.64 -19.60 0.18
C LEU A 189 19.70 -19.80 -1.33
N GLY A 190 19.24 -18.82 -2.12
CA GLY A 190 19.02 -18.95 -3.54
C GLY A 190 17.90 -19.95 -3.87
N ILE A 191 17.16 -19.72 -4.92
CA ILE A 191 16.14 -20.64 -5.44
C ILE A 191 16.72 -21.39 -6.64
N ASP A 192 16.51 -22.70 -6.70
CA ASP A 192 16.96 -23.53 -7.82
C ASP A 192 16.45 -22.98 -9.16
N ALA A 193 17.33 -22.87 -10.15
CA ALA A 193 17.07 -22.29 -11.48
C ALA A 193 15.84 -22.92 -12.18
N LYS A 194 15.54 -24.19 -11.87
CA LYS A 194 14.37 -24.91 -12.40
C LYS A 194 13.04 -24.22 -12.03
N TYR A 195 12.94 -23.63 -10.84
CA TYR A 195 11.71 -23.02 -10.34
C TYR A 195 11.67 -21.51 -10.57
N GLN A 196 12.82 -20.86 -10.78
CA GLN A 196 12.92 -19.41 -10.91
C GLN A 196 12.02 -18.85 -12.03
N ASN A 197 12.02 -19.47 -13.20
CA ASN A 197 11.21 -19.00 -14.34
C ASN A 197 9.71 -19.06 -14.06
N LEU A 198 9.24 -20.13 -13.41
CA LEU A 198 7.81 -20.30 -13.08
C LEU A 198 7.36 -19.31 -12.01
N LEU A 199 8.17 -19.15 -10.97
CA LEU A 199 7.89 -18.19 -9.89
C LEU A 199 7.93 -16.75 -10.41
N TRP A 200 8.94 -16.42 -11.24
CA TRP A 200 9.03 -15.12 -11.88
C TRP A 200 7.79 -14.82 -12.73
N LEU A 201 7.33 -15.79 -13.52
CA LEU A 201 6.14 -15.64 -14.36
C LEU A 201 4.88 -15.40 -13.51
N ALA A 202 4.73 -16.10 -12.38
CA ALA A 202 3.60 -15.95 -11.49
C ALA A 202 3.57 -14.55 -10.82
N PHE A 203 4.71 -14.07 -10.31
CA PHE A 203 4.84 -12.71 -9.80
C PHE A 203 4.61 -11.67 -10.89
N PHE A 204 5.27 -11.82 -12.03
CA PHE A 204 5.12 -10.89 -13.15
C PHE A 204 3.67 -10.81 -13.65
N SER A 205 2.98 -11.96 -13.77
CA SER A 205 1.58 -11.99 -14.18
C SER A 205 0.68 -11.25 -13.18
N SER A 206 0.94 -11.39 -11.88
CA SER A 206 0.20 -10.65 -10.84
C SER A 206 0.38 -9.15 -11.00
N PHE A 207 1.61 -8.66 -11.14
CA PHE A 207 1.87 -7.24 -11.36
C PHE A 207 1.35 -6.74 -12.71
N ALA A 208 1.44 -7.54 -13.76
CA ALA A 208 0.93 -7.20 -15.09
C ALA A 208 -0.60 -7.06 -15.11
N VAL A 209 -1.32 -7.88 -14.34
CA VAL A 209 -2.77 -7.76 -14.19
C VAL A 209 -3.14 -6.49 -13.42
N ASN A 210 -2.40 -6.14 -12.38
CA ASN A 210 -2.70 -4.98 -11.54
C ASN A 210 -2.34 -3.63 -12.19
N GLY A 211 -1.22 -3.56 -12.92
CA GLY A 211 -0.70 -2.34 -13.55
C GLY A 211 -1.60 -1.75 -14.65
N PRO A 212 -2.01 -2.49 -15.70
CA PRO A 212 -2.81 -1.96 -16.80
C PRO A 212 -4.20 -1.48 -16.38
N ILE A 213 -4.78 -2.05 -15.32
CA ILE A 213 -6.11 -1.69 -14.86
C ILE A 213 -6.11 -0.30 -14.23
N ALA A 214 -5.11 0.01 -13.42
CA ALA A 214 -4.95 1.35 -12.85
C ALA A 214 -4.81 2.39 -13.98
N ILE A 215 -3.99 2.11 -15.00
CA ILE A 215 -3.79 2.98 -16.17
C ILE A 215 -5.07 3.10 -16.99
N THR A 216 -5.78 2.00 -17.28
CA THR A 216 -7.01 2.03 -18.09
C THR A 216 -8.15 2.76 -17.37
N LEU A 217 -8.27 2.62 -16.04
CA LEU A 217 -9.26 3.36 -15.25
C LEU A 217 -8.97 4.87 -15.24
N VAL A 218 -7.70 5.25 -15.15
CA VAL A 218 -7.28 6.65 -15.22
C VAL A 218 -7.53 7.21 -16.61
N LEU A 219 -7.08 6.54 -17.67
CA LEU A 219 -7.26 6.99 -19.06
C LEU A 219 -8.72 7.06 -19.49
N SER A 220 -9.57 6.13 -19.06
CA SER A 220 -11.00 6.16 -19.38
C SER A 220 -11.74 7.35 -18.76
N ARG A 221 -11.18 7.99 -17.75
CA ARG A 221 -11.70 9.22 -17.15
C ARG A 221 -11.33 10.47 -17.95
N PHE A 222 -10.11 10.50 -18.52
CA PHE A 222 -9.66 11.63 -19.35
C PHE A 222 -10.26 11.64 -20.76
N SER A 223 -10.73 10.49 -21.26
CA SER A 223 -11.34 10.36 -22.60
C SER A 223 -12.81 10.81 -22.66
N LYS A 224 -13.42 11.26 -21.57
CA LYS A 224 -14.84 11.66 -21.49
C LYS A 224 -15.05 13.09 -20.97
N SER A 225 -14.00 13.91 -20.97
CA SER A 225 -14.12 15.36 -20.73
C SER A 225 -14.23 16.14 -22.04
#